data_8a8200a5f8cfeadf24aaf34717d2d8aa
#
_entry.id   8a8200a5f8cfeadf24aaf34717d2d8aa
#
_cell.length_a   1.000
_cell.length_b   1.000
_cell.length_c   1.000
_cell.angle_alpha   90.00
_cell.angle_beta   90.00
_cell.angle_gamma   90.00
#
_symmetry.space_group_name_H-M   'P 1'
#
loop_
_entity.id
_entity.type
_entity.pdbx_description
1 polymer ?
#
loop_
_entity_poly.entity_id
_entity_poly.type
_entity_poly.pdbx_seq_one_letter_code
_entity_poly.pdbx_strand_id
1 'polypeptide(L)'
;MTIEKKYLDKFVNVTANAAIASSFLVGKKNKNLADKAAVDSMRKELNNIDMTGEVVIGEGALDEAPMLYTGEILGNKKGPKFDIAVDPLEGTNFAANNLPGALSVIAIAEKGNLFKSPETYMNKIATAKVEKGLIDLDYSIKKNITNLAESKNTDPSNLRACILDRPRHNKIIDELKDLKVKIKLISDGDVSGALMVSKPSYNIDIFLGIGGGPEGVLAAAALDAYNCHFQGRFIFDDEMNINEAKKMGIIDLNKK
;
A
#
# COMPACT_ATOMS: atom_id res chain seq x y z
N MET A 1 -6.84 -7.14 -20.84
CA MET A 1 -6.74 -8.64 -20.84
C MET A 1 -6.70 -9.08 -19.38
N THR A 2 -7.29 -10.19 -19.01
CA THR A 2 -7.33 -10.65 -17.61
C THR A 2 -6.20 -11.66 -17.41
N ILE A 3 -5.41 -11.50 -16.32
CA ILE A 3 -4.39 -12.48 -15.95
C ILE A 3 -5.03 -13.86 -15.83
N GLU A 4 -4.48 -14.87 -16.51
CA GLU A 4 -5.02 -16.23 -16.51
C GLU A 4 -5.05 -16.79 -15.07
N LYS A 5 -6.14 -17.50 -14.73
CA LYS A 5 -6.36 -18.06 -13.39
C LYS A 5 -5.19 -18.91 -12.87
N LYS A 6 -4.49 -19.63 -13.76
CA LYS A 6 -3.30 -20.44 -13.40
C LYS A 6 -2.16 -19.61 -12.76
N TYR A 7 -2.06 -18.31 -13.09
CA TYR A 7 -1.08 -17.40 -12.48
C TYR A 7 -1.58 -16.86 -11.15
N LEU A 8 -2.90 -16.62 -11.01
CA LEU A 8 -3.47 -16.14 -9.76
C LEU A 8 -3.12 -17.06 -8.59
N ASP A 9 -3.34 -18.36 -8.73
CA ASP A 9 -3.04 -19.33 -7.68
C ASP A 9 -1.53 -19.34 -7.33
N LYS A 10 -0.65 -19.17 -8.34
CA LYS A 10 0.80 -19.08 -8.11
C LYS A 10 1.17 -17.81 -7.33
N PHE A 11 0.61 -16.64 -7.68
CA PHE A 11 0.90 -15.40 -6.97
C PHE A 11 0.33 -15.39 -5.55
N VAL A 12 -0.83 -16.00 -5.31
CA VAL A 12 -1.36 -16.21 -3.96
C VAL A 12 -0.39 -17.07 -3.13
N ASN A 13 0.18 -18.13 -3.71
CA ASN A 13 1.18 -18.95 -3.03
C ASN A 13 2.47 -18.18 -2.71
N VAL A 14 2.89 -17.24 -3.56
CA VAL A 14 4.05 -16.37 -3.32
C VAL A 14 3.89 -15.60 -2.01
N THR A 15 2.76 -14.89 -1.84
CA THR A 15 2.50 -14.11 -0.61
C THR A 15 2.26 -15.02 0.59
N ALA A 16 1.56 -16.14 0.41
CA ALA A 16 1.32 -17.10 1.49
C ALA A 16 2.63 -17.69 2.03
N ASN A 17 3.55 -18.09 1.15
CA ASN A 17 4.84 -18.65 1.55
C ASN A 17 5.75 -17.61 2.20
N ALA A 18 5.74 -16.34 1.73
CA ALA A 18 6.45 -15.25 2.36
C ALA A 18 5.91 -14.97 3.78
N ALA A 19 4.59 -14.91 3.95
CA ALA A 19 3.95 -14.76 5.25
C ALA A 19 4.26 -15.95 6.19
N ILE A 20 4.26 -17.19 5.70
CA ILE A 20 4.66 -18.36 6.48
C ILE A 20 6.12 -18.26 6.91
N ALA A 21 7.03 -17.88 6.00
CA ALA A 21 8.46 -17.77 6.32
C ALA A 21 8.70 -16.72 7.42
N SER A 22 8.08 -15.56 7.34
CA SER A 22 8.21 -14.51 8.36
C SER A 22 7.50 -14.87 9.67
N SER A 23 6.45 -15.70 9.65
CA SER A 23 5.66 -16.06 10.84
C SER A 23 6.47 -16.76 11.93
N PHE A 24 7.51 -17.53 11.57
CA PHE A 24 8.43 -18.16 12.52
C PHE A 24 9.28 -17.16 13.33
N LEU A 25 9.29 -15.90 12.88
CA LEU A 25 10.06 -14.80 13.47
C LEU A 25 9.18 -13.77 14.19
N VAL A 26 7.87 -13.97 14.19
CA VAL A 26 6.91 -13.12 14.93
C VAL A 26 7.26 -13.09 16.42
N GLY A 27 7.31 -11.88 16.99
CA GLY A 27 7.63 -11.65 18.39
C GLY A 27 9.11 -11.76 18.78
N LYS A 28 10.00 -12.03 17.81
CA LYS A 28 11.46 -12.17 18.05
C LYS A 28 12.20 -10.84 18.21
N LYS A 29 11.51 -9.70 18.12
CA LYS A 29 12.09 -8.35 18.23
C LYS A 29 13.14 -8.02 17.16
N ASN A 30 13.17 -8.79 16.08
CA ASN A 30 14.12 -8.61 14.97
C ASN A 30 13.36 -8.45 13.64
N LYS A 31 13.04 -7.20 13.32
CA LYS A 31 12.30 -6.87 12.10
C LYS A 31 13.07 -7.23 10.82
N ASN A 32 14.37 -6.99 10.79
CA ASN A 32 15.22 -7.23 9.62
C ASN A 32 15.30 -8.73 9.28
N LEU A 33 15.36 -9.59 10.30
CA LEU A 33 15.38 -11.04 10.08
C LEU A 33 14.02 -11.55 9.58
N ALA A 34 12.92 -11.02 10.11
CA ALA A 34 11.57 -11.38 9.66
C ALA A 34 11.33 -10.93 8.22
N ASP A 35 11.74 -9.73 7.89
CA ASP A 35 11.69 -9.18 6.55
C ASP A 35 12.53 -10.00 5.56
N LYS A 36 13.79 -10.23 5.87
CA LYS A 36 14.68 -11.08 5.05
C LYS A 36 14.07 -12.46 4.76
N ALA A 37 13.43 -13.09 5.74
CA ALA A 37 12.80 -14.39 5.53
C ALA A 37 11.63 -14.32 4.53
N ALA A 38 10.84 -13.25 4.58
CA ALA A 38 9.77 -12.99 3.62
C ALA A 38 10.33 -12.74 2.21
N VAL A 39 11.35 -11.88 2.08
CA VAL A 39 12.04 -11.56 0.81
C VAL A 39 12.61 -12.80 0.17
N ASP A 40 13.38 -13.61 0.90
CA ASP A 40 14.03 -14.82 0.37
C ASP A 40 12.97 -15.83 -0.11
N SER A 41 11.88 -15.99 0.63
CA SER A 41 10.77 -16.87 0.26
C SER A 41 10.04 -16.35 -0.99
N MET A 42 9.69 -15.07 -1.02
CA MET A 42 8.98 -14.44 -2.13
C MET A 42 9.78 -14.54 -3.43
N ARG A 43 11.07 -14.20 -3.39
CA ARG A 43 11.98 -14.31 -4.54
C ARG A 43 12.07 -15.73 -5.07
N LYS A 44 12.22 -16.71 -4.17
CA LYS A 44 12.29 -18.12 -4.54
C LYS A 44 11.02 -18.58 -5.26
N GLU A 45 9.85 -18.25 -4.72
CA GLU A 45 8.57 -18.64 -5.31
C GLU A 45 8.33 -17.94 -6.66
N LEU A 46 8.63 -16.65 -6.78
CA LEU A 46 8.51 -15.92 -8.05
C LEU A 46 9.40 -16.51 -9.14
N ASN A 47 10.64 -16.90 -8.81
CA ASN A 47 11.56 -17.50 -9.77
C ASN A 47 11.12 -18.88 -10.28
N ASN A 48 10.20 -19.56 -9.60
CA ASN A 48 9.63 -20.83 -10.04
C ASN A 48 8.41 -20.68 -10.98
N ILE A 49 7.98 -19.45 -11.28
CA ILE A 49 6.85 -19.19 -12.16
C ILE A 49 7.31 -19.07 -13.61
N ASP A 50 6.57 -19.68 -14.54
CA ASP A 50 6.78 -19.55 -15.99
C ASP A 50 6.35 -18.14 -16.45
N MET A 51 7.21 -17.15 -16.22
CA MET A 51 7.00 -15.75 -16.59
C MET A 51 8.33 -15.01 -16.74
N THR A 52 8.26 -13.77 -17.25
CA THR A 52 9.29 -12.75 -17.10
C THR A 52 8.68 -11.60 -16.35
N GLY A 53 8.94 -11.47 -15.05
CA GLY A 53 8.45 -10.40 -14.20
C GLY A 53 9.54 -9.37 -13.95
N GLU A 54 9.22 -8.07 -14.08
CA GLU A 54 10.10 -6.98 -13.66
C GLU A 54 9.53 -6.32 -12.41
N VAL A 55 10.33 -6.26 -11.36
CA VAL A 55 9.96 -5.50 -10.15
C VAL A 55 9.96 -4.01 -10.50
N VAL A 56 8.80 -3.38 -10.49
CA VAL A 56 8.65 -1.94 -10.74
C VAL A 56 8.46 -1.14 -9.46
N ILE A 57 8.07 -1.80 -8.39
CA ILE A 57 8.05 -1.31 -7.01
C ILE A 57 8.54 -2.45 -6.12
N GLY A 58 9.61 -2.21 -5.38
CA GLY A 58 10.24 -3.18 -4.50
C GLY A 58 10.90 -2.49 -3.32
N GLU A 59 11.82 -3.15 -2.66
CA GLU A 59 12.56 -2.64 -1.53
C GLU A 59 14.03 -2.40 -1.90
N GLY A 60 14.53 -1.20 -1.60
CA GLY A 60 15.93 -0.84 -1.76
C GLY A 60 16.41 -0.61 -3.19
N ALA A 61 17.63 -0.09 -3.29
CA ALA A 61 18.34 0.12 -4.54
C ALA A 61 19.12 -1.11 -4.97
N LEU A 62 19.59 -1.12 -6.22
CA LEU A 62 20.26 -2.24 -6.92
C LEU A 62 21.45 -2.85 -6.14
N ASP A 63 22.10 -2.07 -5.28
CA ASP A 63 23.32 -2.47 -4.53
C ASP A 63 23.01 -2.97 -3.09
N GLU A 64 21.76 -2.96 -2.65
CA GLU A 64 21.34 -3.39 -1.32
C GLU A 64 20.73 -4.81 -1.31
N ALA A 65 21.44 -5.79 -1.88
CA ALA A 65 21.01 -7.18 -1.76
C ALA A 65 21.01 -7.65 -0.28
N PRO A 66 19.96 -8.32 0.18
CA PRO A 66 19.10 -9.32 -0.50
C PRO A 66 17.65 -8.90 -0.80
N MET A 67 17.34 -7.64 -0.93
CA MET A 67 15.99 -7.12 -1.17
C MET A 67 15.47 -7.40 -2.59
N LEU A 68 14.14 -7.40 -2.79
CA LEU A 68 13.50 -7.41 -4.11
C LEU A 68 13.53 -5.98 -4.67
N TYR A 69 14.62 -5.63 -5.37
CA TYR A 69 14.90 -4.27 -5.81
C TYR A 69 14.19 -3.90 -7.13
N THR A 70 13.92 -2.62 -7.31
CA THR A 70 13.33 -2.09 -8.54
C THR A 70 14.25 -2.36 -9.74
N GLY A 71 13.69 -3.00 -10.77
CA GLY A 71 14.40 -3.46 -11.97
C GLY A 71 14.85 -4.93 -11.90
N GLU A 72 14.70 -5.62 -10.79
CA GLU A 72 15.00 -7.05 -10.69
C GLU A 72 14.09 -7.86 -11.64
N ILE A 73 14.69 -8.77 -12.40
CA ILE A 73 13.95 -9.66 -13.30
C ILE A 73 13.77 -11.02 -12.64
N LEU A 74 12.52 -11.40 -12.46
CA LEU A 74 12.09 -12.62 -11.78
C LEU A 74 11.35 -13.56 -12.74
N GLY A 75 11.24 -14.81 -12.32
CA GLY A 75 10.65 -15.88 -13.13
C GLY A 75 11.69 -16.60 -13.97
N ASN A 76 11.30 -17.71 -14.58
CA ASN A 76 12.19 -18.54 -15.40
C ASN A 76 12.38 -18.03 -16.84
N LYS A 77 11.93 -16.81 -17.13
CA LYS A 77 11.99 -16.12 -18.43
C LYS A 77 11.20 -16.80 -19.56
N LYS A 78 10.25 -17.65 -19.21
CA LYS A 78 9.30 -18.28 -20.13
C LYS A 78 7.90 -17.71 -19.85
N GLY A 79 7.03 -17.68 -20.88
CA GLY A 79 5.64 -17.23 -20.70
C GLY A 79 5.43 -15.71 -20.75
N PRO A 80 4.36 -15.19 -20.14
CA PRO A 80 4.00 -13.79 -20.24
C PRO A 80 4.96 -12.86 -19.49
N LYS A 81 4.90 -11.58 -19.86
CA LYS A 81 5.67 -10.52 -19.21
C LYS A 81 4.77 -9.74 -18.25
N PHE A 82 5.25 -9.54 -17.03
CA PHE A 82 4.54 -8.82 -15.98
C PHE A 82 5.37 -7.68 -15.38
N ASP A 83 4.67 -6.64 -14.93
CA ASP A 83 5.17 -5.71 -13.93
C ASP A 83 4.77 -6.24 -12.54
N ILE A 84 5.67 -6.12 -11.58
CA ILE A 84 5.52 -6.62 -10.21
C ILE A 84 5.76 -5.47 -9.24
N ALA A 85 4.81 -5.23 -8.33
CA ALA A 85 5.03 -4.41 -7.14
C ALA A 85 4.93 -5.31 -5.91
N VAL A 86 5.89 -5.20 -5.00
CA VAL A 86 5.98 -6.05 -3.81
C VAL A 86 6.28 -5.24 -2.56
N ASP A 87 5.73 -5.73 -1.45
CA ASP A 87 6.22 -5.53 -0.10
C ASP A 87 6.15 -6.89 0.60
N PRO A 88 7.28 -7.59 0.72
CA PRO A 88 7.31 -8.94 1.28
C PRO A 88 6.83 -9.03 2.72
N LEU A 89 7.07 -7.99 3.52
CA LEU A 89 6.62 -7.89 4.90
C LEU A 89 6.23 -6.46 5.28
N GLU A 90 5.11 -5.99 4.77
CA GLU A 90 4.48 -4.73 5.16
C GLU A 90 4.14 -4.75 6.66
N GLY A 91 4.56 -3.74 7.40
CA GLY A 91 4.38 -3.69 8.83
C GLY A 91 5.40 -4.55 9.61
N THR A 92 6.68 -4.47 9.27
CA THR A 92 7.77 -5.23 9.90
C THR A 92 7.79 -5.09 11.43
N ASN A 93 7.42 -3.90 11.96
CA ASN A 93 7.29 -3.68 13.41
C ASN A 93 6.15 -4.48 14.03
N PHE A 94 5.05 -4.69 13.32
CA PHE A 94 3.96 -5.54 13.79
C PHE A 94 4.44 -6.98 13.97
N ALA A 95 5.11 -7.55 12.95
CA ALA A 95 5.65 -8.89 13.02
C ALA A 95 6.69 -9.03 14.15
N ALA A 96 7.65 -8.12 14.22
CA ALA A 96 8.71 -8.17 15.24
C ALA A 96 8.17 -8.10 16.68
N ASN A 97 7.06 -7.40 16.90
CA ASN A 97 6.46 -7.18 18.22
C ASN A 97 5.24 -8.05 18.52
N ASN A 98 4.92 -9.03 17.67
CA ASN A 98 3.73 -9.87 17.80
C ASN A 98 2.43 -9.04 17.87
N LEU A 99 2.32 -8.03 17.03
CA LEU A 99 1.14 -7.19 16.87
C LEU A 99 0.39 -7.61 15.60
N PRO A 100 -0.94 -7.46 15.56
CA PRO A 100 -1.72 -7.76 14.36
C PRO A 100 -1.54 -6.68 13.30
N GLY A 101 -1.61 -7.07 12.02
CA GLY A 101 -1.66 -6.11 10.91
C GLY A 101 -0.51 -6.23 9.90
N ALA A 102 0.51 -7.04 10.15
CA ALA A 102 1.54 -7.33 9.15
C ALA A 102 0.95 -8.11 7.97
N LEU A 103 1.37 -7.77 6.75
CA LEU A 103 0.92 -8.38 5.51
C LEU A 103 2.13 -8.75 4.63
N SER A 104 1.95 -9.73 3.74
CA SER A 104 2.80 -9.93 2.57
C SER A 104 2.00 -9.51 1.34
N VAL A 105 2.50 -8.57 0.56
CA VAL A 105 1.74 -7.90 -0.48
C VAL A 105 2.41 -8.04 -1.85
N ILE A 106 1.60 -8.32 -2.87
CA ILE A 106 2.03 -8.31 -4.26
C ILE A 106 0.93 -7.72 -5.14
N ALA A 107 1.30 -6.86 -6.07
CA ALA A 107 0.44 -6.44 -7.16
C ALA A 107 1.10 -6.80 -8.50
N ILE A 108 0.30 -7.35 -9.41
CA ILE A 108 0.76 -7.84 -10.71
C ILE A 108 -0.09 -7.21 -11.81
N ALA A 109 0.58 -6.72 -12.83
CA ALA A 109 -0.06 -6.28 -14.07
C ALA A 109 0.71 -6.81 -15.29
N GLU A 110 0.06 -6.83 -16.46
CA GLU A 110 0.78 -7.02 -17.71
C GLU A 110 1.86 -5.94 -17.87
N LYS A 111 2.96 -6.29 -18.50
CA LYS A 111 4.11 -5.40 -18.69
C LYS A 111 3.72 -4.02 -19.23
N GLY A 112 4.12 -2.98 -18.50
CA GLY A 112 3.83 -1.58 -18.81
C GLY A 112 2.51 -1.03 -18.25
N ASN A 113 1.78 -1.82 -17.45
CA ASN A 113 0.47 -1.42 -16.91
C ASN A 113 0.46 -1.20 -15.40
N LEU A 114 1.56 -1.41 -14.69
CA LEU A 114 1.65 -1.04 -13.29
C LEU A 114 2.34 0.32 -13.14
N PHE A 115 1.75 1.16 -12.34
CA PHE A 115 2.28 2.50 -12.11
C PHE A 115 3.64 2.42 -11.38
N LYS A 116 4.63 3.13 -11.89
CA LYS A 116 5.97 3.24 -11.28
C LYS A 116 5.97 4.41 -10.31
N SER A 117 6.22 4.14 -9.05
CA SER A 117 6.26 5.16 -8.00
C SER A 117 7.68 5.62 -7.74
N PRO A 118 7.94 6.93 -7.67
CA PRO A 118 9.18 7.42 -7.09
C PRO A 118 9.23 7.13 -5.58
N GLU A 119 10.44 7.04 -5.03
CA GLU A 119 10.71 6.87 -3.60
C GLU A 119 10.46 8.17 -2.84
N THR A 120 9.20 8.58 -2.74
CA THR A 120 8.75 9.78 -2.05
C THR A 120 7.48 9.53 -1.25
N TYR A 121 7.06 10.50 -0.46
CA TYR A 121 5.78 10.43 0.25
C TYR A 121 4.59 10.67 -0.68
N MET A 122 3.45 10.14 -0.27
CA MET A 122 2.15 10.33 -0.91
C MET A 122 1.10 10.71 0.14
N ASN A 123 0.36 11.78 -0.11
CA ASN A 123 -0.87 12.07 0.61
C ASN A 123 -1.99 11.15 0.09
N LYS A 124 -2.70 10.49 0.98
CA LYS A 124 -3.63 9.40 0.65
C LYS A 124 -4.97 9.59 1.36
N ILE A 125 -6.03 9.23 0.65
CA ILE A 125 -7.37 9.09 1.21
C ILE A 125 -8.04 7.85 0.61
N ALA A 126 -8.67 7.04 1.46
CA ALA A 126 -9.43 5.88 1.02
C ALA A 126 -10.73 5.72 1.80
N THR A 127 -11.76 5.22 1.13
CA THR A 127 -13.05 4.83 1.72
C THR A 127 -13.57 3.58 1.01
N ALA A 128 -14.59 2.93 1.55
CA ALA A 128 -15.40 2.00 0.78
C ALA A 128 -15.93 2.71 -0.48
N LYS A 129 -16.62 1.98 -1.36
CA LYS A 129 -17.20 2.55 -2.57
C LYS A 129 -18.11 3.75 -2.23
N VAL A 130 -17.84 4.88 -2.87
CA VAL A 130 -18.61 6.11 -2.76
C VAL A 130 -18.88 6.69 -4.16
N GLU A 131 -19.82 7.62 -4.26
CA GLU A 131 -20.06 8.35 -5.50
C GLU A 131 -18.86 9.25 -5.85
N LYS A 132 -18.63 9.42 -7.15
CA LYS A 132 -17.53 10.26 -7.65
C LYS A 132 -17.70 11.70 -7.15
N GLY A 133 -16.65 12.25 -6.57
CA GLY A 133 -16.62 13.62 -6.04
C GLY A 133 -17.16 13.78 -4.62
N LEU A 134 -17.62 12.70 -3.97
CA LEU A 134 -18.03 12.74 -2.57
C LEU A 134 -16.81 13.00 -1.66
N ILE A 135 -15.71 12.33 -1.93
CA ILE A 135 -14.44 12.40 -1.20
C ILE A 135 -13.36 12.85 -2.17
N ASP A 136 -12.51 13.77 -1.72
CA ASP A 136 -11.43 14.29 -2.55
C ASP A 136 -10.27 14.83 -1.71
N LEU A 137 -9.02 14.59 -2.14
CA LEU A 137 -7.81 15.10 -1.47
C LEU A 137 -7.74 16.65 -1.44
N ASP A 138 -8.43 17.34 -2.36
CA ASP A 138 -8.49 18.80 -2.40
C ASP A 138 -9.53 19.39 -1.46
N TYR A 139 -10.37 18.56 -0.85
CA TYR A 139 -11.29 19.00 0.17
C TYR A 139 -10.61 19.08 1.53
N SER A 140 -11.09 20.00 2.41
CA SER A 140 -10.69 19.98 3.80
C SER A 140 -11.11 18.67 4.48
N ILE A 141 -10.41 18.31 5.55
CA ILE A 141 -10.79 17.16 6.39
C ILE A 141 -12.26 17.26 6.81
N LYS A 142 -12.68 18.44 7.27
CA LYS A 142 -14.07 18.71 7.66
C LYS A 142 -15.04 18.38 6.50
N LYS A 143 -14.75 18.84 5.26
CA LYS A 143 -15.63 18.61 4.12
C LYS A 143 -15.72 17.12 3.78
N ASN A 144 -14.60 16.40 3.73
CA ASN A 144 -14.58 14.96 3.48
C ASN A 144 -15.40 14.20 4.53
N ILE A 145 -15.20 14.51 5.82
CA ILE A 145 -15.91 13.86 6.93
C ILE A 145 -17.42 14.17 6.88
N THR A 146 -17.79 15.42 6.64
CA THR A 146 -19.21 15.82 6.56
C THR A 146 -19.89 15.11 5.38
N ASN A 147 -19.29 15.15 4.18
CA ASN A 147 -19.83 14.48 3.01
C ASN A 147 -20.02 12.96 3.25
N LEU A 148 -19.01 12.32 3.88
CA LEU A 148 -19.07 10.89 4.17
C LEU A 148 -20.18 10.57 5.20
N ALA A 149 -20.31 11.39 6.25
CA ALA A 149 -21.36 11.23 7.25
C ALA A 149 -22.76 11.39 6.65
N GLU A 150 -22.97 12.41 5.82
CA GLU A 150 -24.22 12.65 5.11
C GLU A 150 -24.58 11.49 4.18
N SER A 151 -23.61 10.98 3.41
CA SER A 151 -23.83 9.84 2.50
C SER A 151 -24.22 8.55 3.22
N LYS A 152 -23.80 8.42 4.48
CA LYS A 152 -24.15 7.30 5.37
C LYS A 152 -25.36 7.58 6.26
N ASN A 153 -25.98 8.74 6.09
CA ASN A 153 -27.10 9.20 6.94
C ASN A 153 -26.77 9.10 8.44
N THR A 154 -25.61 9.61 8.83
CA THR A 154 -25.11 9.54 10.20
C THR A 154 -24.41 10.82 10.62
N ASP A 155 -24.08 10.94 11.91
CA ASP A 155 -23.30 12.05 12.46
C ASP A 155 -21.78 11.75 12.32
N PRO A 156 -20.92 12.77 12.08
CA PRO A 156 -19.45 12.59 12.05
C PRO A 156 -18.87 11.82 13.26
N SER A 157 -19.44 11.96 14.44
CA SER A 157 -19.01 11.26 15.67
C SER A 157 -19.21 9.73 15.62
N ASN A 158 -20.01 9.24 14.69
CA ASN A 158 -20.19 7.81 14.45
C ASN A 158 -19.19 7.24 13.47
N LEU A 159 -18.54 8.09 12.68
CA LEU A 159 -17.49 7.66 11.76
C LEU A 159 -16.21 7.25 12.51
N ARG A 160 -15.45 6.37 11.87
CA ARG A 160 -14.14 5.95 12.35
C ARG A 160 -13.09 6.13 11.26
N ALA A 161 -12.06 6.93 11.58
CA ALA A 161 -10.89 7.12 10.74
C ALA A 161 -9.73 6.21 11.18
N CYS A 162 -8.98 5.67 10.22
CA CYS A 162 -7.69 5.04 10.47
C CYS A 162 -6.57 5.96 9.97
N ILE A 163 -5.53 6.14 10.76
CA ILE A 163 -4.38 6.98 10.44
C ILE A 163 -3.12 6.46 11.14
N LEU A 164 -1.97 6.59 10.48
CA LEU A 164 -0.67 6.29 11.08
C LEU A 164 -0.35 7.27 12.21
N ASP A 165 0.10 6.73 13.34
CA ASP A 165 0.59 7.50 14.49
C ASP A 165 1.99 8.06 14.17
N ARG A 166 2.01 9.24 13.57
CA ARG A 166 3.23 9.95 13.17
C ARG A 166 3.06 11.45 13.44
N PRO A 167 4.10 12.16 13.87
CA PRO A 167 4.04 13.61 14.13
C PRO A 167 3.49 14.43 12.95
N ARG A 168 3.78 14.03 11.71
CA ARG A 168 3.27 14.68 10.50
C ARG A 168 1.74 14.65 10.36
N HIS A 169 1.06 13.79 11.12
CA HIS A 169 -0.40 13.67 11.11
C HIS A 169 -1.11 14.42 12.23
N ASN A 170 -0.38 15.07 13.16
CA ASN A 170 -0.99 15.73 14.32
C ASN A 170 -2.11 16.68 13.91
N LYS A 171 -1.91 17.50 12.86
CA LYS A 171 -2.93 18.41 12.37
C LYS A 171 -4.21 17.69 11.91
N ILE A 172 -4.06 16.60 11.15
CA ILE A 172 -5.21 15.79 10.70
C ILE A 172 -5.92 15.15 11.90
N ILE A 173 -5.16 14.65 12.86
CA ILE A 173 -5.69 14.01 14.08
C ILE A 173 -6.48 15.02 14.91
N ASP A 174 -6.00 16.25 15.06
CA ASP A 174 -6.67 17.30 15.82
C ASP A 174 -7.96 17.76 15.12
N GLU A 175 -7.95 17.95 13.80
CA GLU A 175 -9.16 18.25 13.03
C GLU A 175 -10.22 17.13 13.15
N LEU A 176 -9.81 15.86 13.15
CA LEU A 176 -10.71 14.72 13.35
C LEU A 176 -11.31 14.70 14.78
N LYS A 177 -10.51 15.04 15.81
CA LYS A 177 -10.98 15.15 17.20
C LYS A 177 -12.01 16.27 17.35
N ASP A 178 -11.76 17.43 16.72
CA ASP A 178 -12.71 18.57 16.75
C ASP A 178 -14.06 18.19 16.13
N LEU A 179 -14.06 17.32 15.13
CA LEU A 179 -15.25 16.73 14.51
C LEU A 179 -15.83 15.54 15.30
N LYS A 180 -15.22 15.17 16.43
CA LYS A 180 -15.58 14.02 17.27
C LYS A 180 -15.53 12.68 16.55
N VAL A 181 -14.80 12.57 15.44
CA VAL A 181 -14.60 11.32 14.72
C VAL A 181 -13.81 10.35 15.58
N LYS A 182 -14.21 9.08 15.62
CA LYS A 182 -13.46 8.02 16.30
C LYS A 182 -12.18 7.72 15.52
N ILE A 183 -11.03 7.72 16.20
CA ILE A 183 -9.73 7.55 15.54
C ILE A 183 -9.11 6.23 15.96
N LYS A 184 -8.72 5.42 14.96
CA LYS A 184 -7.83 4.27 15.13
C LYS A 184 -6.43 4.69 14.70
N LEU A 185 -5.54 4.89 15.67
CA LEU A 185 -4.12 5.10 15.41
C LEU A 185 -3.44 3.74 15.22
N ILE A 186 -2.61 3.63 14.19
CA ILE A 186 -1.77 2.47 13.92
C ILE A 186 -0.31 2.90 13.90
N SER A 187 0.54 2.11 14.52
CA SER A 187 1.98 2.44 14.64
C SER A 187 2.78 2.07 13.40
N ASP A 188 2.23 1.26 12.51
CA ASP A 188 2.86 0.77 11.28
C ASP A 188 1.76 0.31 10.31
N GLY A 189 2.13 -0.11 9.09
CA GLY A 189 1.19 -0.75 8.17
C GLY A 189 0.31 0.21 7.37
N ASP A 190 0.90 0.95 6.45
CA ASP A 190 0.20 1.92 5.60
C ASP A 190 -0.79 1.23 4.64
N VAL A 191 -0.36 0.15 3.98
CA VAL A 191 -1.23 -0.66 3.11
C VAL A 191 -2.33 -1.33 3.93
N SER A 192 -1.97 -1.96 5.05
CA SER A 192 -2.94 -2.64 5.91
C SER A 192 -3.98 -1.67 6.48
N GLY A 193 -3.55 -0.46 6.86
CA GLY A 193 -4.44 0.62 7.32
C GLY A 193 -5.42 1.06 6.25
N ALA A 194 -4.95 1.30 5.03
CA ALA A 194 -5.79 1.68 3.91
C ALA A 194 -6.82 0.58 3.56
N LEU A 195 -6.40 -0.69 3.59
CA LEU A 195 -7.27 -1.82 3.30
C LEU A 195 -8.41 -2.02 4.32
N MET A 196 -8.32 -1.46 5.52
CA MET A 196 -9.40 -1.59 6.52
C MET A 196 -10.73 -1.00 6.06
N VAL A 197 -10.74 -0.09 5.08
CA VAL A 197 -12.01 0.46 4.53
C VAL A 197 -12.75 -0.54 3.63
N SER A 198 -12.09 -1.62 3.20
CA SER A 198 -12.64 -2.55 2.19
C SER A 198 -13.73 -3.48 2.75
N LYS A 199 -13.76 -3.70 4.06
CA LYS A 199 -14.72 -4.63 4.69
C LYS A 199 -15.35 -4.03 5.94
N PRO A 200 -16.69 -4.14 6.09
CA PRO A 200 -17.39 -3.63 7.28
C PRO A 200 -16.88 -4.22 8.61
N SER A 201 -16.34 -5.44 8.60
CA SER A 201 -15.81 -6.11 9.80
C SER A 201 -14.61 -5.39 10.44
N TYR A 202 -13.88 -4.59 9.67
CA TYR A 202 -12.79 -3.77 10.21
C TYR A 202 -13.29 -2.49 10.90
N ASN A 203 -14.55 -2.11 10.65
CA ASN A 203 -15.18 -0.96 11.27
C ASN A 203 -14.35 0.34 11.10
N ILE A 204 -13.87 0.59 9.88
CA ILE A 204 -13.18 1.81 9.45
C ILE A 204 -13.94 2.39 8.27
N ASP A 205 -14.28 3.66 8.35
CA ASP A 205 -15.02 4.39 7.32
C ASP A 205 -14.11 5.12 6.34
N ILE A 206 -12.98 5.62 6.84
CA ILE A 206 -12.02 6.40 6.06
C ILE A 206 -10.59 6.14 6.55
N PHE A 207 -9.66 6.02 5.61
CA PHE A 207 -8.23 6.09 5.85
C PHE A 207 -7.71 7.43 5.35
N LEU A 208 -6.85 8.07 6.12
CA LEU A 208 -6.25 9.37 5.81
C LEU A 208 -4.79 9.35 6.22
N GLY A 209 -3.93 9.95 5.43
CA GLY A 209 -2.58 10.20 5.88
C GLY A 209 -1.53 10.30 4.78
N ILE A 210 -0.31 10.54 5.23
CA ILE A 210 0.89 10.63 4.42
C ILE A 210 1.77 9.43 4.72
N GLY A 211 2.11 8.67 3.70
CA GLY A 211 2.99 7.50 3.77
C GLY A 211 3.76 7.33 2.48
N GLY A 212 4.51 6.26 2.32
CA GLY A 212 5.32 6.04 1.12
C GLY A 212 4.49 5.94 -0.16
N GLY A 213 5.04 6.46 -1.24
CA GLY A 213 4.43 6.36 -2.57
C GLY A 213 4.30 4.92 -3.07
N PRO A 214 5.34 4.08 -2.92
CA PRO A 214 5.29 2.65 -3.26
C PRO A 214 4.13 1.92 -2.58
N GLU A 215 3.95 2.09 -1.27
CA GLU A 215 2.83 1.52 -0.51
C GLU A 215 1.47 2.07 -0.98
N GLY A 216 1.47 3.33 -1.44
CA GLY A 216 0.27 3.94 -2.04
C GLY A 216 -0.18 3.23 -3.30
N VAL A 217 0.74 2.81 -4.17
CA VAL A 217 0.41 2.04 -5.38
C VAL A 217 -0.10 0.64 -5.03
N LEU A 218 0.51 -0.04 -4.06
CA LEU A 218 0.03 -1.33 -3.57
C LEU A 218 -1.37 -1.22 -2.97
N ALA A 219 -1.60 -0.19 -2.14
CA ALA A 219 -2.92 0.08 -1.57
C ALA A 219 -3.97 0.38 -2.65
N ALA A 220 -3.62 1.21 -3.65
CA ALA A 220 -4.50 1.54 -4.76
C ALA A 220 -4.90 0.30 -5.56
N ALA A 221 -3.94 -0.57 -5.90
CA ALA A 221 -4.19 -1.80 -6.65
C ALA A 221 -5.14 -2.74 -5.88
N ALA A 222 -4.93 -2.89 -4.57
CA ALA A 222 -5.79 -3.72 -3.74
C ALA A 222 -7.19 -3.13 -3.55
N LEU A 223 -7.30 -1.82 -3.32
CA LEU A 223 -8.57 -1.13 -3.13
C LEU A 223 -9.41 -1.11 -4.41
N ASP A 224 -8.78 -0.99 -5.59
CA ASP A 224 -9.45 -1.13 -6.89
C ASP A 224 -10.08 -2.52 -7.04
N ALA A 225 -9.36 -3.58 -6.66
CA ALA A 225 -9.89 -4.95 -6.68
C ALA A 225 -11.10 -5.14 -5.75
N TYR A 226 -11.19 -4.37 -4.66
CA TYR A 226 -12.35 -4.35 -3.75
C TYR A 226 -13.41 -3.32 -4.16
N ASN A 227 -13.23 -2.60 -5.29
CA ASN A 227 -14.13 -1.55 -5.74
C ASN A 227 -14.32 -0.43 -4.68
N CYS A 228 -13.25 -0.10 -3.99
CA CYS A 228 -13.18 0.99 -3.02
C CYS A 228 -12.72 2.28 -3.70
N HIS A 229 -12.92 3.41 -3.03
CA HIS A 229 -12.39 4.70 -3.46
C HIS A 229 -10.99 4.91 -2.89
N PHE A 230 -10.05 5.32 -3.74
CA PHE A 230 -8.70 5.73 -3.34
C PHE A 230 -8.27 6.95 -4.17
N GLN A 231 -7.63 7.90 -3.51
CA GLN A 231 -6.85 8.94 -4.17
C GLN A 231 -5.49 9.06 -3.46
N GLY A 232 -4.45 9.21 -4.28
CA GLY A 232 -3.09 9.48 -3.84
C GLY A 232 -2.50 10.66 -4.61
N ARG A 233 -1.76 11.53 -3.93
CA ARG A 233 -0.95 12.58 -4.55
C ARG A 233 0.44 12.55 -3.95
N PHE A 234 1.46 12.46 -4.82
CA PHE A 234 2.85 12.50 -4.40
C PHE A 234 3.20 13.85 -3.76
N ILE A 235 4.11 13.79 -2.81
CA ILE A 235 4.69 14.96 -2.14
C ILE A 235 6.15 15.01 -2.56
N PHE A 236 6.56 16.11 -3.16
CA PHE A 236 7.93 16.32 -3.60
C PHE A 236 8.57 17.41 -2.76
N ASP A 237 9.50 17.00 -1.89
CA ASP A 237 10.16 17.90 -0.94
C ASP A 237 11.49 18.47 -1.49
N ASP A 238 12.02 17.89 -2.59
CA ASP A 238 13.26 18.31 -3.21
C ASP A 238 13.28 18.15 -4.74
N GLU A 239 14.26 18.79 -5.39
CA GLU A 239 14.43 18.74 -6.85
C GLU A 239 14.86 17.35 -7.36
N MET A 240 15.53 16.54 -6.52
CA MET A 240 15.97 15.20 -6.92
C MET A 240 14.74 14.30 -7.13
N ASN A 241 13.82 14.29 -6.18
CA ASN A 241 12.56 13.55 -6.27
C ASN A 241 11.69 14.01 -7.46
N ILE A 242 11.65 15.33 -7.72
CA ILE A 242 10.96 15.90 -8.89
C ILE A 242 11.58 15.38 -10.19
N ASN A 243 12.91 15.38 -10.28
CA ASN A 243 13.62 14.95 -11.49
C ASN A 243 13.46 13.43 -11.71
N GLU A 244 13.47 12.64 -10.65
CA GLU A 244 13.20 11.20 -10.72
C GLU A 244 11.77 10.93 -11.20
N ALA A 245 10.77 11.57 -10.60
CA ALA A 245 9.38 11.47 -11.05
C ALA A 245 9.20 11.80 -12.54
N LYS A 246 9.85 12.86 -13.02
CA LYS A 246 9.82 13.22 -14.44
C LYS A 246 10.47 12.16 -15.34
N LYS A 247 11.59 11.55 -14.91
CA LYS A 247 12.23 10.43 -15.64
C LYS A 247 11.33 9.21 -15.71
N MET A 248 10.49 9.00 -14.68
CA MET A 248 9.47 7.93 -14.65
C MET A 248 8.22 8.27 -15.48
N GLY A 249 8.13 9.46 -16.10
CA GLY A 249 7.01 9.88 -16.93
C GLY A 249 5.89 10.60 -16.18
N ILE A 250 6.11 10.99 -14.91
CA ILE A 250 5.16 11.80 -14.14
C ILE A 250 5.36 13.27 -14.53
N ILE A 251 4.51 13.76 -15.44
CA ILE A 251 4.59 15.13 -15.98
C ILE A 251 3.84 16.10 -15.06
N ASP A 252 2.65 15.73 -14.62
CA ASP A 252 1.83 16.52 -13.70
C ASP A 252 2.10 16.09 -12.26
N LEU A 253 2.91 16.88 -11.56
CA LEU A 253 3.32 16.62 -10.18
C LEU A 253 2.17 16.78 -9.17
N ASN A 254 1.07 17.42 -9.53
CA ASN A 254 -0.11 17.65 -8.70
C ASN A 254 -1.25 16.66 -8.98
N LYS A 255 -1.05 15.75 -9.92
CA LYS A 255 -2.07 14.76 -10.27
C LYS A 255 -2.44 13.87 -9.09
N LYS A 256 -3.74 13.57 -9.03
CA LYS A 256 -4.30 12.57 -8.09
C LYS A 256 -4.49 11.25 -8.80
#